data_b8c071187f3c4a9fc646e200a0e300cb
#
_entry.id   b8c071187f3c4a9fc646e200a0e300cb
#
_cell.length_a   1.000
_cell.length_b   1.000
_cell.length_c   1.000
_cell.angle_alpha   90.00
_cell.angle_beta   90.00
_cell.angle_gamma   90.00
#
_symmetry.space_group_name_H-M   'P 1'
#
loop_
_entity.id
_entity.type
_entity.pdbx_description
1 polymer ?
#
loop_
_entity_poly.entity_id
_entity_poly.type
_entity_poly.pdbx_seq_one_letter_code
_entity_poly.pdbx_strand_id
1 'polypeptide(L)'
;MSDKPAPIHPGLKLALDLGPLIVFFVANSRFGIFAATAAFMVAIAIALGVSYWLTGRLTVMLLVTAVVVLVFGTLTLVLQDEQFIKLKPTIIYVLFGGVLLGGLAFGKPLLGMVFDQVFHLTEEGWRKLTLRWALFFLALAVLNELVWRTQTTDTWVSFKVFGVVPLTFVFAALQYPLLQKYAAPEPAESKD
;
A
#
# COMPACT_ATOMS: atom_id res chain seq x y z
N MET A 1 -30.81 -17.15 12.11
CA MET A 1 -30.97 -15.72 12.39
C MET A 1 -29.66 -15.06 12.04
N SER A 2 -29.64 -14.34 10.93
CA SER A 2 -28.41 -13.67 10.46
C SER A 2 -28.38 -12.28 11.09
N ASP A 3 -27.61 -12.16 12.18
CA ASP A 3 -27.30 -10.87 12.79
C ASP A 3 -26.41 -10.08 11.80
N LYS A 4 -27.03 -9.26 10.96
CA LYS A 4 -26.30 -8.21 10.25
C LYS A 4 -25.92 -7.14 11.27
N PRO A 5 -24.62 -6.88 11.50
CA PRO A 5 -24.23 -5.80 12.40
C PRO A 5 -24.84 -4.49 11.91
N ALA A 6 -25.35 -3.69 12.85
CA ALA A 6 -25.96 -2.41 12.57
C ALA A 6 -24.98 -1.49 11.79
N PRO A 7 -25.45 -0.76 10.78
CA PRO A 7 -24.60 0.17 10.06
C PRO A 7 -24.11 1.25 11.02
N ILE A 8 -22.78 1.46 11.04
CA ILE A 8 -22.18 2.57 11.81
C ILE A 8 -22.83 3.89 11.35
N HIS A 9 -23.17 4.74 12.31
CA HIS A 9 -23.66 6.09 12.01
C HIS A 9 -22.68 6.81 11.07
N PRO A 10 -23.09 7.41 9.95
CA PRO A 10 -22.19 8.02 8.96
C PRO A 10 -21.20 9.02 9.56
N GLY A 11 -21.62 9.80 10.57
CA GLY A 11 -20.75 10.74 11.29
C GLY A 11 -19.65 10.06 12.08
N LEU A 12 -19.93 8.90 12.69
CA LEU A 12 -18.93 8.15 13.45
C LEU A 12 -17.90 7.50 12.49
N LYS A 13 -18.35 7.00 11.34
CA LYS A 13 -17.45 6.49 10.30
C LYS A 13 -16.50 7.59 9.83
N LEU A 14 -17.04 8.77 9.53
CA LEU A 14 -16.25 9.92 9.13
C LEU A 14 -15.25 10.34 10.22
N ALA A 15 -15.65 10.31 11.49
CA ALA A 15 -14.76 10.61 12.61
C ALA A 15 -13.63 9.57 12.76
N LEU A 16 -13.91 8.30 12.54
CA LEU A 16 -12.88 7.24 12.57
C LEU A 16 -11.90 7.34 11.37
N ASP A 17 -12.39 7.75 10.20
CA ASP A 17 -11.57 7.87 9.00
C ASP A 17 -10.72 9.16 9.01
N LEU A 18 -11.27 10.30 9.44
CA LEU A 18 -10.58 11.60 9.44
C LEU A 18 -9.97 11.99 10.80
N GLY A 19 -10.44 11.42 11.90
CA GLY A 19 -9.95 11.73 13.24
C GLY A 19 -8.43 11.58 13.38
N PRO A 20 -7.83 10.47 12.97
CA PRO A 20 -6.38 10.31 12.99
C PRO A 20 -5.64 11.40 12.22
N LEU A 21 -6.17 11.85 11.09
CA LEU A 21 -5.56 12.90 10.27
C LEU A 21 -5.60 14.26 11.00
N ILE A 22 -6.70 14.58 11.68
CA ILE A 22 -6.83 15.80 12.49
C ILE A 22 -5.81 15.76 13.63
N VAL A 23 -5.69 14.62 14.33
CA VAL A 23 -4.69 14.42 15.39
C VAL A 23 -3.27 14.67 14.84
N PHE A 24 -2.96 14.15 13.67
CA PHE A 24 -1.67 14.38 13.00
C PHE A 24 -1.40 15.89 12.80
N PHE A 25 -2.32 16.62 12.17
CA PHE A 25 -2.11 18.05 11.89
C PHE A 25 -1.99 18.89 13.16
N VAL A 26 -2.82 18.62 14.17
CA VAL A 26 -2.74 19.32 15.47
C VAL A 26 -1.43 19.02 16.19
N ALA A 27 -0.99 17.76 16.19
CA ALA A 27 0.29 17.38 16.79
C ALA A 27 1.47 17.97 16.02
N ASN A 28 1.41 17.98 14.68
CA ASN A 28 2.47 18.52 13.83
C ASN A 28 2.67 20.02 14.03
N SER A 29 1.58 20.78 14.20
CA SER A 29 1.65 22.23 14.43
C SER A 29 2.25 22.61 15.79
N ARG A 30 2.21 21.70 16.78
CA ARG A 30 2.67 21.95 18.15
C ARG A 30 4.00 21.29 18.50
N PHE A 31 4.24 20.09 18.00
CA PHE A 31 5.33 19.20 18.45
C PHE A 31 6.24 18.71 17.32
N GLY A 32 5.97 19.10 16.06
CA GLY A 32 6.74 18.69 14.89
C GLY A 32 6.40 17.30 14.38
N ILE A 33 7.03 16.95 13.25
CA ILE A 33 6.65 15.79 12.42
C ILE A 33 6.78 14.45 13.13
N PHE A 34 7.78 14.26 13.99
CA PHE A 34 8.02 12.99 14.66
C PHE A 34 6.94 12.69 15.72
N ALA A 35 6.63 13.69 16.55
CA ALA A 35 5.55 13.56 17.54
C ALA A 35 4.18 13.41 16.87
N ALA A 36 3.95 14.12 15.76
CA ALA A 36 2.74 13.98 14.96
C ALA A 36 2.60 12.57 14.38
N THR A 37 3.68 12.00 13.86
CA THR A 37 3.68 10.63 13.33
C THR A 37 3.37 9.61 14.40
N ALA A 38 3.98 9.74 15.59
CA ALA A 38 3.67 8.87 16.73
C ALA A 38 2.20 8.98 17.17
N ALA A 39 1.69 10.21 17.30
CA ALA A 39 0.29 10.46 17.67
C ALA A 39 -0.68 9.89 16.59
N PHE A 40 -0.34 10.03 15.33
CA PHE A 40 -1.11 9.49 14.21
C PHE A 40 -1.17 7.96 14.22
N MET A 41 -0.04 7.28 14.48
CA MET A 41 0.01 5.81 14.62
C MET A 41 -0.90 5.32 15.75
N VAL A 42 -0.86 5.98 16.92
CA VAL A 42 -1.73 5.66 18.04
C VAL A 42 -3.20 5.90 17.69
N ALA A 43 -3.51 7.04 17.06
CA ALA A 43 -4.88 7.37 16.66
C ALA A 43 -5.46 6.37 15.65
N ILE A 44 -4.66 5.89 14.67
CA ILE A 44 -5.08 4.84 13.73
C ILE A 44 -5.29 3.51 14.44
N ALA A 45 -4.41 3.12 15.36
CA ALA A 45 -4.59 1.89 16.13
C ALA A 45 -5.89 1.93 16.97
N ILE A 46 -6.21 3.07 17.58
CA ILE A 46 -7.46 3.29 18.30
C ILE A 46 -8.66 3.22 17.34
N ALA A 47 -8.59 3.91 16.19
CA ALA A 47 -9.67 3.90 15.20
C ALA A 47 -9.96 2.48 14.68
N LEU A 48 -8.90 1.67 14.44
CA LEU A 48 -9.03 0.25 14.09
C LEU A 48 -9.72 -0.56 15.18
N GLY A 49 -9.26 -0.41 16.43
CA GLY A 49 -9.83 -1.12 17.58
C GLY A 49 -11.31 -0.79 17.77
N VAL A 50 -11.67 0.50 17.71
CA VAL A 50 -13.06 0.96 17.82
C VAL A 50 -13.90 0.46 16.63
N SER A 51 -13.39 0.55 15.41
CA SER A 51 -14.08 0.05 14.22
C SER A 51 -14.35 -1.44 14.31
N TYR A 52 -13.37 -2.24 14.74
CA TYR A 52 -13.53 -3.66 14.95
C TYR A 52 -14.54 -4.00 16.04
N TRP A 53 -14.48 -3.29 17.18
CA TRP A 53 -15.39 -3.50 18.30
C TRP A 53 -16.85 -3.19 17.93
N LEU A 54 -17.09 -2.15 17.12
CA LEU A 54 -18.41 -1.75 16.70
C LEU A 54 -19.01 -2.60 15.57
N THR A 55 -18.18 -3.09 14.64
CA THR A 55 -18.65 -3.78 13.43
C THR A 55 -18.39 -5.27 13.42
N GLY A 56 -17.50 -5.76 14.28
CA GLY A 56 -16.99 -7.13 14.24
C GLY A 56 -16.23 -7.49 12.96
N ARG A 57 -15.97 -6.49 12.09
CA ARG A 57 -15.29 -6.68 10.80
C ARG A 57 -14.26 -5.57 10.59
N LEU A 58 -13.08 -5.95 10.10
CA LEU A 58 -12.10 -4.98 9.60
C LEU A 58 -12.36 -4.72 8.12
N THR A 59 -12.60 -3.48 7.77
CA THR A 59 -12.64 -3.08 6.36
C THR A 59 -11.24 -3.23 5.78
N VAL A 60 -11.10 -3.91 4.64
CA VAL A 60 -9.80 -4.14 3.97
C VAL A 60 -9.05 -2.82 3.78
N MET A 61 -9.76 -1.76 3.41
CA MET A 61 -9.16 -0.43 3.22
C MET A 61 -8.57 0.13 4.51
N LEU A 62 -9.28 0.01 5.64
CA LEU A 62 -8.79 0.47 6.95
C LEU A 62 -7.59 -0.34 7.42
N LEU A 63 -7.60 -1.66 7.18
CA LEU A 63 -6.46 -2.54 7.48
C LEU A 63 -5.23 -2.17 6.65
N VAL A 64 -5.38 -1.97 5.34
CA VAL A 64 -4.29 -1.54 4.45
C VAL A 64 -3.74 -0.19 4.90
N THR A 65 -4.61 0.78 5.18
CA THR A 65 -4.19 2.10 5.67
C THR A 65 -3.40 1.98 6.98
N ALA A 66 -3.87 1.17 7.92
CA ALA A 66 -3.18 1.00 9.19
C ALA A 66 -1.82 0.31 9.02
N VAL A 67 -1.73 -0.74 8.22
CA VAL A 67 -0.44 -1.41 7.93
C VAL A 67 0.53 -0.42 7.31
N VAL A 68 0.10 0.34 6.30
CA VAL A 68 0.93 1.37 5.65
C VAL A 68 1.39 2.41 6.67
N VAL A 69 0.48 2.97 7.47
CA VAL A 69 0.81 4.02 8.46
C VAL A 69 1.72 3.49 9.56
N LEU A 70 1.46 2.30 10.09
CA LEU A 70 2.31 1.71 11.13
C LEU A 70 3.71 1.42 10.60
N VAL A 71 3.83 0.88 9.39
CA VAL A 71 5.15 0.61 8.79
C VAL A 71 5.89 1.91 8.49
N PHE A 72 5.26 2.85 7.74
CA PHE A 72 5.92 4.10 7.39
C PHE A 72 6.14 5.02 8.59
N GLY A 73 5.21 5.04 9.55
CA GLY A 73 5.35 5.78 10.79
C GLY A 73 6.51 5.24 11.62
N THR A 74 6.61 3.93 11.81
CA THR A 74 7.76 3.31 12.50
C THR A 74 9.06 3.61 11.77
N LEU A 75 9.08 3.49 10.43
CA LEU A 75 10.25 3.88 9.64
C LEU A 75 10.64 5.33 9.89
N THR A 76 9.68 6.25 9.91
CA THR A 76 9.93 7.68 10.14
C THR A 76 10.52 7.94 11.52
N LEU A 77 10.02 7.24 12.55
CA LEU A 77 10.47 7.43 13.94
C LEU A 77 11.83 6.79 14.23
N VAL A 78 12.09 5.62 13.64
CA VAL A 78 13.30 4.84 13.92
C VAL A 78 14.47 5.25 13.01
N LEU A 79 14.19 5.67 11.78
CA LEU A 79 15.20 5.89 10.76
C LEU A 79 15.57 7.38 10.62
N GLN A 80 16.12 7.97 11.67
CA GLN A 80 16.60 9.36 11.68
C GLN A 80 18.02 9.53 11.12
N ASP A 81 18.72 8.44 10.79
CA ASP A 81 20.12 8.45 10.33
C ASP A 81 20.22 8.42 8.79
N GLU A 82 21.25 9.08 8.23
CA GLU A 82 21.48 9.19 6.77
C GLU A 82 21.62 7.84 6.07
N GLN A 83 22.21 6.84 6.72
CA GLN A 83 22.34 5.49 6.16
C GLN A 83 20.98 4.83 5.94
N PHE A 84 20.01 5.13 6.79
CA PHE A 84 18.66 4.60 6.67
C PHE A 84 17.84 5.24 5.54
N ILE A 85 18.22 6.43 5.05
CA ILE A 85 17.59 7.02 3.86
C ILE A 85 17.73 6.09 2.66
N LYS A 86 18.85 5.40 2.55
CA LYS A 86 19.14 4.44 1.47
C LYS A 86 18.41 3.11 1.63
N LEU A 87 18.08 2.74 2.86
CA LEU A 87 17.33 1.52 3.18
C LEU A 87 15.81 1.68 2.99
N LYS A 88 15.28 2.92 3.08
CA LYS A 88 13.85 3.18 2.92
C LYS A 88 13.24 2.54 1.66
N PRO A 89 13.82 2.69 0.44
CA PRO A 89 13.26 2.06 -0.75
C PRO A 89 13.18 0.54 -0.66
N THR A 90 14.22 -0.12 -0.11
CA THR A 90 14.21 -1.58 0.08
C THR A 90 13.04 -2.02 0.93
N ILE A 91 12.83 -1.36 2.09
CA ILE A 91 11.72 -1.71 3.00
C ILE A 91 10.37 -1.50 2.30
N ILE A 92 10.21 -0.40 1.58
CA ILE A 92 8.99 -0.12 0.81
C ILE A 92 8.73 -1.21 -0.24
N TYR A 93 9.74 -1.58 -1.00
CA TYR A 93 9.60 -2.60 -2.04
C TYR A 93 9.31 -4.00 -1.45
N VAL A 94 9.99 -4.36 -0.36
CA VAL A 94 9.70 -5.62 0.36
C VAL A 94 8.28 -5.61 0.93
N LEU A 95 7.83 -4.49 1.47
CA LEU A 95 6.47 -4.34 1.97
C LEU A 95 5.44 -4.54 0.86
N PHE A 96 5.58 -3.82 -0.26
CA PHE A 96 4.64 -3.96 -1.38
C PHE A 96 4.67 -5.37 -1.97
N GLY A 97 5.85 -5.92 -2.21
CA GLY A 97 6.01 -7.31 -2.66
C GLY A 97 5.38 -8.31 -1.69
N GLY A 98 5.65 -8.16 -0.40
CA GLY A 98 5.11 -9.02 0.66
C GLY A 98 3.60 -8.93 0.81
N VAL A 99 3.02 -7.72 0.78
CA VAL A 99 1.57 -7.50 0.84
C VAL A 99 0.87 -8.14 -0.36
N LEU A 100 1.41 -7.95 -1.58
CA LEU A 100 0.85 -8.55 -2.79
C LEU A 100 0.92 -10.07 -2.76
N LEU A 101 2.06 -10.66 -2.33
CA LEU A 101 2.19 -12.11 -2.17
C LEU A 101 1.29 -12.66 -1.06
N GLY A 102 1.21 -11.93 0.06
CA GLY A 102 0.29 -12.28 1.15
C GLY A 102 -1.16 -12.30 0.67
N GLY A 103 -1.61 -11.26 -0.06
CA GLY A 103 -2.93 -11.25 -0.66
C GLY A 103 -3.19 -12.46 -1.55
N LEU A 104 -2.22 -12.84 -2.38
CA LEU A 104 -2.31 -14.03 -3.24
C LEU A 104 -2.39 -15.33 -2.45
N ALA A 105 -1.63 -15.45 -1.35
CA ALA A 105 -1.67 -16.62 -0.48
C ALA A 105 -3.06 -16.83 0.16
N PHE A 106 -3.78 -15.73 0.42
CA PHE A 106 -5.16 -15.75 0.88
C PHE A 106 -6.21 -15.78 -0.25
N GLY A 107 -5.79 -16.03 -1.49
CA GLY A 107 -6.68 -16.11 -2.65
C GLY A 107 -7.22 -14.75 -3.13
N LYS A 108 -6.66 -13.63 -2.64
CA LYS A 108 -7.11 -12.27 -2.98
C LYS A 108 -6.06 -11.54 -3.80
N PRO A 109 -6.24 -11.39 -5.12
CA PRO A 109 -5.35 -10.60 -5.96
C PRO A 109 -5.57 -9.11 -5.69
N LEU A 110 -4.77 -8.53 -4.78
CA LEU A 110 -4.97 -7.16 -4.28
C LEU A 110 -4.92 -6.09 -5.37
N LEU A 111 -4.16 -6.29 -6.45
CA LEU A 111 -4.17 -5.35 -7.57
C LEU A 111 -5.54 -5.25 -8.23
N GLY A 112 -6.30 -6.34 -8.32
CA GLY A 112 -7.68 -6.31 -8.79
C GLY A 112 -8.56 -5.40 -7.95
N MET A 113 -8.42 -5.48 -6.61
CA MET A 113 -9.23 -4.64 -5.71
C MET A 113 -8.95 -3.13 -5.87
N VAL A 114 -7.78 -2.76 -6.36
CA VAL A 114 -7.37 -1.35 -6.55
C VAL A 114 -7.65 -0.86 -7.97
N PHE A 115 -7.45 -1.72 -8.97
CA PHE A 115 -7.46 -1.33 -10.38
C PHE A 115 -8.63 -1.91 -11.19
N ASP A 116 -9.58 -2.62 -10.57
CA ASP A 116 -10.73 -3.22 -11.25
C ASP A 116 -11.63 -2.19 -11.95
N GLN A 117 -11.62 -0.95 -11.49
CA GLN A 117 -12.34 0.15 -12.15
C GLN A 117 -11.65 0.67 -13.43
N VAL A 118 -10.36 0.36 -13.62
CA VAL A 118 -9.56 0.84 -14.75
C VAL A 118 -9.35 -0.27 -15.77
N PHE A 119 -9.19 -1.51 -15.29
CA PHE A 119 -8.95 -2.69 -16.11
C PHE A 119 -9.89 -3.81 -15.67
N HIS A 120 -10.60 -4.39 -16.62
CA HIS A 120 -11.43 -5.56 -16.36
C HIS A 120 -10.66 -6.82 -16.79
N LEU A 121 -10.18 -7.59 -15.84
CA LEU A 121 -9.45 -8.83 -16.09
C LEU A 121 -10.17 -10.01 -15.45
N THR A 122 -9.93 -11.19 -16.02
CA THR A 122 -10.34 -12.44 -15.36
C THR A 122 -9.60 -12.62 -14.03
N GLU A 123 -10.14 -13.44 -13.13
CA GLU A 123 -9.50 -13.75 -11.85
C GLU A 123 -8.06 -14.28 -12.03
N GLU A 124 -7.85 -15.14 -13.05
CA GLU A 124 -6.54 -15.64 -13.39
C GLU A 124 -5.59 -14.52 -13.86
N GLY A 125 -6.10 -13.56 -14.65
CA GLY A 125 -5.36 -12.37 -15.08
C GLY A 125 -4.90 -11.54 -13.90
N TRP A 126 -5.79 -11.25 -12.96
CA TRP A 126 -5.45 -10.52 -11.73
C TRP A 126 -4.42 -11.24 -10.86
N ARG A 127 -4.53 -12.56 -10.71
CA ARG A 127 -3.54 -13.36 -9.95
C ARG A 127 -2.16 -13.27 -10.59
N LYS A 128 -2.07 -13.45 -11.91
CA LYS A 128 -0.79 -13.38 -12.65
C LYS A 128 -0.18 -11.98 -12.62
N LEU A 129 -1.00 -10.95 -12.81
CA LEU A 129 -0.56 -9.56 -12.75
C LEU A 129 -0.02 -9.22 -11.35
N THR A 130 -0.76 -9.59 -10.30
CA THR A 130 -0.36 -9.37 -8.91
C THR A 130 0.96 -10.09 -8.59
N LEU A 131 1.12 -11.34 -9.03
CA LEU A 131 2.37 -12.09 -8.83
C LEU A 131 3.55 -11.41 -9.52
N ARG A 132 3.39 -10.99 -10.78
CA ARG A 132 4.47 -10.31 -11.52
C ARG A 132 4.90 -9.01 -10.86
N TRP A 133 3.94 -8.18 -10.42
CA TRP A 133 4.25 -6.95 -9.70
C TRP A 133 4.90 -7.21 -8.34
N ALA A 134 4.46 -8.23 -7.61
CA ALA A 134 5.09 -8.62 -6.35
C ALA A 134 6.55 -9.01 -6.53
N LEU A 135 6.84 -9.86 -7.52
CA LEU A 135 8.22 -10.26 -7.86
C LEU A 135 9.06 -9.08 -8.36
N PHE A 136 8.47 -8.17 -9.12
CA PHE A 136 9.13 -6.95 -9.56
C PHE A 136 9.54 -6.06 -8.40
N PHE A 137 8.66 -5.84 -7.42
CA PHE A 137 9.02 -5.09 -6.20
C PHE A 137 10.15 -5.77 -5.41
N LEU A 138 10.12 -7.08 -5.26
CA LEU A 138 11.22 -7.80 -4.62
C LEU A 138 12.53 -7.68 -5.39
N ALA A 139 12.49 -7.72 -6.72
CA ALA A 139 13.66 -7.47 -7.56
C ALA A 139 14.19 -6.04 -7.38
N LEU A 140 13.33 -5.04 -7.31
CA LEU A 140 13.72 -3.65 -6.99
C LEU A 140 14.33 -3.52 -5.60
N ALA A 141 13.83 -4.26 -4.61
CA ALA A 141 14.43 -4.28 -3.27
C ALA A 141 15.87 -4.80 -3.31
N VAL A 142 16.10 -5.92 -4.00
CA VAL A 142 17.44 -6.50 -4.18
C VAL A 142 18.35 -5.53 -4.95
N LEU A 143 17.86 -4.93 -6.03
CA LEU A 143 18.61 -3.96 -6.82
C LEU A 143 18.99 -2.72 -5.98
N ASN A 144 18.08 -2.20 -5.16
CA ASN A 144 18.38 -1.08 -4.28
C ASN A 144 19.48 -1.45 -3.28
N GLU A 145 19.41 -2.65 -2.65
CA GLU A 145 20.45 -3.12 -1.73
C GLU A 145 21.83 -3.25 -2.40
N LEU A 146 21.88 -3.82 -3.60
CA LEU A 146 23.11 -3.96 -4.37
C LEU A 146 23.71 -2.59 -4.69
N VAL A 147 22.88 -1.66 -5.21
CA VAL A 147 23.38 -0.36 -5.66
C VAL A 147 23.86 0.49 -4.49
N TRP A 148 23.08 0.64 -3.41
CA TRP A 148 23.49 1.51 -2.31
C TRP A 148 24.66 0.95 -1.49
N ARG A 149 24.86 -0.37 -1.48
CA ARG A 149 26.00 -1.02 -0.79
C ARG A 149 27.29 -0.99 -1.59
N THR A 150 27.22 -0.94 -2.93
CA THR A 150 28.38 -1.05 -3.83
C THR A 150 28.75 0.27 -4.51
N GLN A 151 27.86 1.24 -4.54
CA GLN A 151 28.03 2.49 -5.27
C GLN A 151 28.02 3.72 -4.36
N THR A 152 28.48 4.85 -4.89
CA THR A 152 28.44 6.14 -4.20
C THR A 152 27.00 6.63 -4.01
N THR A 153 26.77 7.57 -3.09
CA THR A 153 25.44 8.17 -2.88
C THR A 153 24.90 8.83 -4.12
N ASP A 154 25.75 9.54 -4.90
CA ASP A 154 25.34 10.21 -6.14
C ASP A 154 24.92 9.22 -7.22
N THR A 155 25.64 8.10 -7.35
CA THR A 155 25.27 7.02 -8.26
C THR A 155 23.95 6.39 -7.84
N TRP A 156 23.72 6.17 -6.55
CA TRP A 156 22.47 5.63 -6.02
C TRP A 156 21.28 6.58 -6.28
N VAL A 157 21.45 7.89 -6.09
CA VAL A 157 20.42 8.89 -6.42
C VAL A 157 20.09 8.86 -7.92
N SER A 158 21.14 8.86 -8.77
CA SER A 158 20.99 8.78 -10.22
C SER A 158 20.29 7.49 -10.65
N PHE A 159 20.62 6.36 -10.02
CA PHE A 159 19.97 5.08 -10.27
C PHE A 159 18.47 5.10 -9.98
N LYS A 160 18.00 5.81 -8.94
CA LYS A 160 16.55 5.94 -8.68
C LYS A 160 15.82 6.59 -9.84
N VAL A 161 16.39 7.67 -10.40
CA VAL A 161 15.74 8.46 -11.45
C VAL A 161 15.91 7.77 -12.81
N PHE A 162 17.13 7.42 -13.17
CA PHE A 162 17.48 6.93 -14.51
C PHE A 162 17.49 5.41 -14.63
N GLY A 163 17.44 4.69 -13.52
CA GLY A 163 17.35 3.23 -13.49
C GLY A 163 15.95 2.75 -13.13
N VAL A 164 15.50 3.02 -11.89
CA VAL A 164 14.24 2.47 -11.37
C VAL A 164 13.03 3.01 -12.13
N VAL A 165 12.98 4.32 -12.43
CA VAL A 165 11.82 4.89 -13.12
C VAL A 165 11.65 4.32 -14.53
N PRO A 166 12.65 4.34 -15.43
CA PRO A 166 12.52 3.70 -16.74
C PRO A 166 12.25 2.20 -16.67
N LEU A 167 12.91 1.49 -15.75
CA LEU A 167 12.68 0.06 -15.55
C LEU A 167 11.23 -0.24 -15.18
N THR A 168 10.61 0.60 -14.34
CA THR A 168 9.20 0.46 -13.97
C THR A 168 8.28 0.68 -15.16
N PHE A 169 8.55 1.70 -15.99
CA PHE A 169 7.76 1.93 -17.21
C PHE A 169 7.90 0.78 -18.21
N VAL A 170 9.12 0.28 -18.43
CA VAL A 170 9.35 -0.88 -19.30
C VAL A 170 8.63 -2.10 -18.74
N PHE A 171 8.74 -2.37 -17.46
CA PHE A 171 8.04 -3.49 -16.82
C PHE A 171 6.53 -3.35 -16.96
N ALA A 172 5.96 -2.16 -16.73
CA ALA A 172 4.53 -1.91 -16.92
C ALA A 172 4.09 -2.13 -18.37
N ALA A 173 4.86 -1.65 -19.35
CA ALA A 173 4.58 -1.88 -20.77
C ALA A 173 4.61 -3.37 -21.15
N LEU A 174 5.53 -4.13 -20.57
CA LEU A 174 5.62 -5.59 -20.77
C LEU A 174 4.43 -6.36 -20.19
N GLN A 175 3.57 -5.75 -19.38
CA GLN A 175 2.32 -6.37 -18.92
C GLN A 175 1.19 -6.28 -19.97
N TYR A 176 1.33 -5.46 -21.01
CA TYR A 176 0.29 -5.26 -22.03
C TYR A 176 -0.21 -6.57 -22.68
N PRO A 177 0.65 -7.52 -23.11
CA PRO A 177 0.17 -8.79 -23.64
C PRO A 177 -0.64 -9.63 -22.63
N LEU A 178 -0.30 -9.54 -21.34
CA LEU A 178 -1.06 -10.19 -20.28
C LEU A 178 -2.43 -9.54 -20.13
N LEU A 179 -2.49 -8.20 -20.12
CA LEU A 179 -3.75 -7.47 -20.04
C LEU A 179 -4.68 -7.82 -21.19
N GLN A 180 -4.17 -7.87 -22.42
CA GLN A 180 -4.95 -8.27 -23.58
C GLN A 180 -5.45 -9.72 -23.49
N LYS A 181 -4.57 -10.66 -23.10
CA LYS A 181 -4.90 -12.08 -23.04
C LYS A 181 -5.97 -12.41 -22.01
N TYR A 182 -6.00 -11.68 -20.89
CA TYR A 182 -6.89 -11.94 -19.76
C TYR A 182 -7.94 -10.84 -19.58
N ALA A 183 -8.19 -10.00 -20.60
CA ALA A 183 -9.27 -9.05 -20.60
C ALA A 183 -10.61 -9.77 -20.38
N ALA A 184 -11.39 -9.32 -19.39
CA ALA A 184 -12.74 -9.79 -19.19
C ALA A 184 -13.70 -8.93 -20.03
N PRO A 185 -14.86 -9.48 -20.49
CA PRO A 185 -15.90 -8.66 -21.09
C PRO A 185 -16.34 -7.55 -20.14
N GLU A 186 -16.54 -6.33 -20.64
CA GLU A 186 -17.16 -5.28 -19.86
C GLU A 186 -18.53 -5.75 -19.34
N PRO A 187 -18.86 -5.48 -18.06
CA PRO A 187 -20.21 -5.70 -17.58
C PRO A 187 -21.16 -4.94 -18.49
N ALA A 188 -22.14 -5.64 -19.07
CA ALA A 188 -23.14 -4.99 -19.91
C ALA A 188 -23.77 -3.84 -19.11
N GLU A 189 -23.63 -2.59 -19.59
CA GLU A 189 -24.37 -1.46 -19.03
C GLU A 189 -25.85 -1.85 -18.98
N SER A 190 -26.40 -1.96 -17.77
CA SER A 190 -27.85 -2.05 -17.62
C SER A 190 -28.43 -0.75 -18.15
N LYS A 191 -28.94 -0.81 -19.39
CA LYS A 191 -29.80 0.23 -19.92
C LYS A 191 -31.13 0.13 -19.17
N ASP A 192 -31.27 0.91 -18.12
CA ASP A 192 -32.54 1.28 -17.51
C ASP A 192 -32.76 2.78 -17.73
#